data_ebc3e3e52d95892b36ac7b02fea340f3
#
_entry.id   ebc3e3e52d95892b36ac7b02fea340f3
#
_cell.length_a   1.000
_cell.length_b   1.000
_cell.length_c   1.000
_cell.angle_alpha   90.00
_cell.angle_beta   90.00
_cell.angle_gamma   90.00
#
_symmetry.space_group_name_H-M   'P 1'
#
loop_
_entity.id
_entity.type
_entity.pdbx_description
1 polymer ?
#
loop_
_entity_poly.entity_id
_entity_poly.type
_entity_poly.pdbx_seq_one_letter_code
_entity_poly.pdbx_strand_id
1 'polypeptide(L)'
;MNGALFEDAFAHHVWATTRLIDACLALDTKQLATAVPGTYGSILETMRHLVEGDSDYLSIMTGDRSHLIETEHMDLPELRVVMENDGALWSRLLAHDLDPNAMVKEIDADDGYERDATTGIRLAQALHHGTDHRSQICTALTALGMEPPGIDAWTYGLQAGRVVEVLPTS
;
A
#
# COMPACT_ATOMS: atom_id res chain seq x y z
N MET A 1 -22.14 -0.05 7.73
CA MET A 1 -21.45 0.78 8.77
C MET A 1 -19.97 0.41 8.98
N ASN A 2 -19.55 -0.80 8.65
CA ASN A 2 -18.14 -1.20 8.85
C ASN A 2 -17.15 -0.62 7.83
N GLY A 3 -17.59 -0.33 6.60
CA GLY A 3 -16.72 0.23 5.56
C GLY A 3 -16.12 1.60 5.93
N ALA A 4 -16.89 2.45 6.57
CA ALA A 4 -16.43 3.78 7.01
C ALA A 4 -15.26 3.74 8.02
N LEU A 5 -15.09 2.65 8.78
CA LEU A 5 -13.97 2.49 9.71
C LEU A 5 -12.63 2.23 9.01
N PHE A 6 -12.67 1.64 7.81
CA PHE A 6 -11.46 1.36 7.02
C PHE A 6 -11.13 2.46 6.01
N GLU A 7 -12.05 3.39 5.78
CA GLU A 7 -11.89 4.44 4.76
C GLU A 7 -10.63 5.28 5.00
N ASP A 8 -10.43 5.78 6.21
CA ASP A 8 -9.23 6.56 6.56
C ASP A 8 -7.96 5.69 6.53
N ALA A 9 -8.05 4.41 6.90
CA ALA A 9 -6.90 3.51 6.89
C ALA A 9 -6.41 3.23 5.46
N PHE A 10 -7.32 2.94 4.52
CA PHE A 10 -6.96 2.72 3.12
C PHE A 10 -6.61 4.02 2.39
N ALA A 11 -7.26 5.13 2.70
CA ALA A 11 -6.88 6.44 2.17
C ALA A 11 -5.46 6.83 2.64
N HIS A 12 -5.11 6.58 3.91
CA HIS A 12 -3.74 6.71 4.40
C HIS A 12 -2.78 5.76 3.66
N HIS A 13 -3.15 4.50 3.47
CA HIS A 13 -2.34 3.50 2.77
C HIS A 13 -1.93 3.98 1.36
N VAL A 14 -2.89 4.44 0.57
CA VAL A 14 -2.66 4.98 -0.78
C VAL A 14 -1.81 6.26 -0.73
N TRP A 15 -2.18 7.20 0.13
CA TRP A 15 -1.46 8.46 0.31
C TRP A 15 0.01 8.22 0.72
N ALA A 16 0.25 7.32 1.66
CA ALA A 16 1.59 7.01 2.16
C ALA A 16 2.45 6.36 1.06
N THR A 17 1.86 5.47 0.25
CA THR A 17 2.56 4.81 -0.86
C THR A 17 2.88 5.80 -1.98
N THR A 18 1.92 6.62 -2.42
CA THR A 18 2.16 7.64 -3.46
C THR A 18 3.19 8.68 -3.01
N ARG A 19 3.13 9.12 -1.75
CA ARG A 19 4.10 10.04 -1.17
C ARG A 19 5.51 9.44 -1.12
N LEU A 20 5.63 8.15 -0.85
CA LEU A 20 6.91 7.45 -0.85
C LEU A 20 7.46 7.28 -2.28
N ILE A 21 6.59 6.96 -3.26
CA ILE A 21 6.96 6.95 -4.68
C ILE A 21 7.49 8.33 -5.10
N ASP A 22 6.77 9.41 -4.76
CA ASP A 22 7.17 10.78 -5.08
C ASP A 22 8.56 11.13 -4.51
N ALA A 23 8.85 10.69 -3.28
CA ALA A 23 10.17 10.89 -2.68
C ALA A 23 11.28 10.11 -3.41
N CYS A 24 10.96 8.95 -4.00
CA CYS A 24 11.89 8.14 -4.76
C CYS A 24 12.14 8.63 -6.19
N LEU A 25 11.29 9.51 -6.75
CA LEU A 25 11.45 10.04 -8.11
C LEU A 25 12.77 10.81 -8.32
N ALA A 26 13.36 11.34 -7.26
CA ALA A 26 14.64 12.05 -7.32
C ALA A 26 15.87 11.12 -7.30
N LEU A 27 15.68 9.82 -7.11
CA LEU A 27 16.74 8.82 -7.04
C LEU A 27 17.25 8.45 -8.43
N ASP A 28 18.56 8.28 -8.57
CA ASP A 28 19.15 7.69 -9.76
C ASP A 28 18.99 6.16 -9.77
N THR A 29 19.30 5.54 -10.90
CA THR A 29 19.17 4.08 -11.10
C THR A 29 19.99 3.28 -10.08
N LYS A 30 21.17 3.77 -9.68
CA LYS A 30 22.03 3.11 -8.71
C LYS A 30 21.44 3.18 -7.30
N GLN A 31 20.86 4.32 -6.94
CA GLN A 31 20.17 4.50 -5.68
C GLN A 31 18.89 3.65 -5.60
N LEU A 32 18.11 3.59 -6.69
CA LEU A 32 16.92 2.73 -6.80
C LEU A 32 17.27 1.23 -6.70
N ALA A 33 18.48 0.83 -7.11
CA ALA A 33 18.96 -0.54 -6.98
C ALA A 33 19.55 -0.86 -5.58
N THR A 34 19.45 0.05 -4.61
CA THR A 34 19.93 -0.18 -3.24
C THR A 34 19.02 -1.15 -2.51
N ALA A 35 19.60 -2.24 -2.01
CA ALA A 35 18.98 -3.18 -1.07
C ALA A 35 19.78 -3.18 0.25
N VAL A 36 19.08 -3.37 1.36
CA VAL A 36 19.70 -3.48 2.69
C VAL A 36 19.23 -4.77 3.38
N PRO A 37 20.00 -5.31 4.34
CA PRO A 37 19.58 -6.51 5.06
C PRO A 37 18.20 -6.32 5.71
N GLY A 38 17.28 -7.27 5.47
CA GLY A 38 15.92 -7.26 6.02
C GLY A 38 14.88 -6.58 5.13
N THR A 39 15.25 -6.09 3.93
CA THR A 39 14.28 -5.65 2.93
C THR A 39 13.96 -6.79 1.95
N TYR A 40 12.78 -6.71 1.31
CA TYR A 40 12.33 -7.66 0.28
C TYR A 40 13.32 -7.71 -0.90
N GLY A 41 13.78 -6.53 -1.33
CA GLY A 41 14.71 -6.37 -2.43
C GLY A 41 15.28 -4.94 -2.42
N SER A 42 15.68 -4.45 -3.59
CA SER A 42 16.04 -3.05 -3.79
C SER A 42 14.83 -2.12 -3.59
N ILE A 43 15.08 -0.82 -3.51
CA ILE A 43 14.00 0.19 -3.40
C ILE A 43 12.97 0.00 -4.51
N LEU A 44 13.41 -0.13 -5.77
CA LEU A 44 12.50 -0.28 -6.92
C LEU A 44 11.77 -1.63 -6.89
N GLU A 45 12.45 -2.72 -6.61
CA GLU A 45 11.83 -4.06 -6.52
C GLU A 45 10.80 -4.11 -5.40
N THR A 46 11.11 -3.55 -4.23
CA THR A 46 10.18 -3.48 -3.11
C THR A 46 8.96 -2.61 -3.45
N MET A 47 9.16 -1.49 -4.17
CA MET A 47 8.07 -0.62 -4.59
C MET A 47 7.14 -1.32 -5.60
N ARG A 48 7.72 -2.05 -6.58
CA ARG A 48 6.97 -2.86 -7.54
C ARG A 48 6.12 -3.91 -6.84
N HIS A 49 6.76 -4.70 -5.96
CA HIS A 49 6.08 -5.73 -5.20
C HIS A 49 4.94 -5.17 -4.31
N LEU A 50 5.14 -3.99 -3.70
CA LEU A 50 4.11 -3.33 -2.90
C LEU A 50 2.88 -2.98 -3.75
N VAL A 51 3.09 -2.37 -4.92
CA VAL A 51 1.99 -1.92 -5.80
C VAL A 51 1.30 -3.11 -6.47
N GLU A 52 2.07 -4.11 -6.92
CA GLU A 52 1.53 -5.36 -7.48
C GLU A 52 0.65 -6.10 -6.47
N GLY A 53 1.14 -6.26 -5.24
CA GLY A 53 0.38 -6.89 -4.16
C GLY A 53 -0.93 -6.16 -3.84
N ASP A 54 -0.98 -4.85 -3.97
CA ASP A 54 -2.21 -4.07 -3.77
C ASP A 54 -3.26 -4.39 -4.84
N SER A 55 -2.84 -4.45 -6.11
CA SER A 55 -3.68 -4.86 -7.23
C SER A 55 -4.14 -6.33 -7.11
N ASP A 56 -3.29 -7.23 -6.61
CA ASP A 56 -3.63 -8.63 -6.34
C ASP A 56 -4.72 -8.74 -5.27
N TYR A 57 -4.57 -8.03 -4.14
CA TYR A 57 -5.61 -8.01 -3.10
C TYR A 57 -6.94 -7.46 -3.61
N LEU A 58 -6.92 -6.42 -4.45
CA LEU A 58 -8.13 -5.91 -5.09
C LEU A 58 -8.77 -6.94 -6.01
N SER A 59 -7.97 -7.65 -6.83
CA SER A 59 -8.46 -8.72 -7.69
C SER A 59 -9.13 -9.84 -6.87
N ILE A 60 -8.52 -10.26 -5.78
CA ILE A 60 -9.05 -11.28 -4.87
C ILE A 60 -10.36 -10.80 -4.23
N MET A 61 -10.38 -9.58 -3.73
CA MET A 61 -11.52 -9.01 -3.00
C MET A 61 -12.72 -8.73 -3.89
N THR A 62 -12.49 -8.38 -5.15
CA THR A 62 -13.56 -8.06 -6.12
C THR A 62 -13.95 -9.28 -6.96
N GLY A 63 -13.09 -10.30 -7.04
CA GLY A 63 -13.22 -11.40 -8.00
C GLY A 63 -12.93 -10.99 -9.45
N ASP A 64 -12.45 -9.78 -9.68
CA ASP A 64 -12.18 -9.24 -11.01
C ASP A 64 -10.67 -9.28 -11.30
N ARG A 65 -10.28 -10.24 -12.13
CA ARG A 65 -8.87 -10.44 -12.55
C ARG A 65 -8.34 -9.33 -13.47
N SER A 66 -9.18 -8.41 -13.96
CA SER A 66 -8.73 -7.28 -14.75
C SER A 66 -7.91 -6.27 -13.94
N HIS A 67 -7.90 -6.40 -12.61
CA HIS A 67 -7.05 -5.60 -11.72
C HIS A 67 -5.62 -6.14 -11.61
N LEU A 68 -5.36 -7.39 -12.01
CA LEU A 68 -4.02 -7.95 -12.01
C LEU A 68 -3.10 -7.19 -12.97
N ILE A 69 -1.92 -6.86 -12.49
CA ILE A 69 -0.89 -6.16 -13.24
C ILE A 69 0.45 -6.89 -13.13
N GLU A 70 1.33 -6.64 -14.08
CA GLU A 70 2.72 -7.08 -14.04
C GLU A 70 3.60 -5.85 -13.91
N THR A 71 4.32 -5.73 -12.80
CA THR A 71 5.09 -4.52 -12.46
C THR A 71 6.57 -4.63 -12.83
N GLU A 72 7.06 -5.79 -13.28
CA GLU A 72 8.50 -6.07 -13.51
C GLU A 72 9.22 -4.99 -14.34
N HIS A 73 8.52 -4.41 -15.32
CA HIS A 73 9.09 -3.40 -16.21
C HIS A 73 8.60 -1.97 -15.93
N MET A 74 7.73 -1.76 -14.95
CA MET A 74 7.20 -0.45 -14.62
C MET A 74 8.24 0.43 -13.94
N ASP A 75 8.24 1.71 -14.29
CA ASP A 75 8.98 2.76 -13.58
C ASP A 75 8.14 3.38 -12.44
N LEU A 76 8.74 4.27 -11.66
CA LEU A 76 8.04 4.91 -10.54
C LEU A 76 6.82 5.75 -10.96
N PRO A 77 6.84 6.54 -12.05
CA PRO A 77 5.66 7.22 -12.55
C PRO A 77 4.50 6.29 -12.91
N GLU A 78 4.80 5.14 -13.53
CA GLU A 78 3.80 4.14 -13.88
C GLU A 78 3.20 3.49 -12.62
N LEU A 79 4.03 3.08 -11.67
CA LEU A 79 3.60 2.55 -10.36
C LEU A 79 2.72 3.55 -9.61
N ARG A 80 3.05 4.85 -9.68
CA ARG A 80 2.25 5.90 -9.07
C ARG A 80 0.83 5.96 -9.63
N VAL A 81 0.70 5.87 -10.96
CA VAL A 81 -0.61 5.87 -11.64
C VAL A 81 -1.42 4.63 -11.23
N VAL A 82 -0.79 3.46 -11.17
CA VAL A 82 -1.45 2.24 -10.70
C VAL A 82 -1.98 2.43 -9.27
N MET A 83 -1.14 2.89 -8.35
CA MET A 83 -1.53 3.09 -6.95
C MET A 83 -2.69 4.08 -6.78
N GLU A 84 -2.74 5.13 -7.60
CA GLU A 84 -3.86 6.08 -7.60
C GLU A 84 -5.16 5.42 -8.10
N ASN A 85 -5.09 4.57 -9.13
CA ASN A 85 -6.23 3.81 -9.64
C ASN A 85 -6.72 2.79 -8.60
N ASP A 86 -5.81 2.07 -7.95
CA ASP A 86 -6.12 1.12 -6.89
C ASP A 86 -6.78 1.82 -5.69
N GLY A 87 -6.34 3.04 -5.36
CA GLY A 87 -6.98 3.88 -4.35
C GLY A 87 -8.45 4.16 -4.65
N ALA A 88 -8.79 4.42 -5.92
CA ALA A 88 -10.18 4.61 -6.33
C ALA A 88 -10.99 3.30 -6.27
N LEU A 89 -10.34 2.16 -6.51
CA LEU A 89 -10.96 0.82 -6.39
C LEU A 89 -11.21 0.46 -4.92
N TRP A 90 -10.23 0.67 -4.04
CA TRP A 90 -10.39 0.49 -2.60
C TRP A 90 -11.55 1.33 -2.05
N SER A 91 -11.59 2.62 -2.40
CA SER A 91 -12.69 3.51 -1.97
C SER A 91 -14.06 2.98 -2.41
N ARG A 92 -14.18 2.49 -3.65
CA ARG A 92 -15.43 1.91 -4.15
C ARG A 92 -15.80 0.62 -3.43
N LEU A 93 -14.82 -0.28 -3.21
CA LEU A 93 -15.04 -1.54 -2.51
C LEU A 93 -15.52 -1.29 -1.07
N LEU A 94 -14.87 -0.38 -0.36
CA LEU A 94 -15.17 -0.07 1.04
C LEU A 94 -16.45 0.75 1.23
N ALA A 95 -16.97 1.39 0.17
CA ALA A 95 -18.27 2.04 0.20
C ALA A 95 -19.44 1.04 0.33
N HIS A 96 -19.21 -0.24 0.03
CA HIS A 96 -20.19 -1.31 0.24
C HIS A 96 -20.19 -1.81 1.68
N ASP A 97 -21.32 -2.34 2.12
CA ASP A 97 -21.42 -2.96 3.47
C ASP A 97 -20.83 -4.38 3.42
N LEU A 98 -19.51 -4.46 3.65
CA LEU A 98 -18.78 -5.71 3.62
C LEU A 98 -19.02 -6.49 4.93
N ASP A 99 -19.34 -7.78 4.82
CA ASP A 99 -19.31 -8.69 5.97
C ASP A 99 -17.86 -9.08 6.30
N PRO A 100 -17.32 -8.67 7.45
CA PRO A 100 -15.93 -8.96 7.83
C PRO A 100 -15.66 -10.46 8.00
N ASN A 101 -16.70 -11.28 8.20
CA ASN A 101 -16.61 -12.73 8.38
C ASN A 101 -16.89 -13.52 7.10
N ALA A 102 -17.30 -12.88 6.01
CA ALA A 102 -17.48 -13.55 4.74
C ALA A 102 -16.16 -14.16 4.26
N MET A 103 -16.23 -15.41 3.80
CA MET A 103 -15.05 -16.11 3.27
C MET A 103 -14.79 -15.68 1.84
N VAL A 104 -13.57 -15.24 1.57
CA VAL A 104 -13.06 -14.91 0.25
C VAL A 104 -12.08 -16.00 -0.16
N LYS A 105 -12.39 -16.65 -1.27
CA LYS A 105 -11.61 -17.76 -1.84
C LYS A 105 -10.49 -17.23 -2.73
N GLU A 106 -9.34 -17.87 -2.65
CA GLU A 106 -8.21 -17.62 -3.53
C GLU A 106 -7.55 -18.94 -3.88
N ILE A 107 -7.19 -19.10 -5.15
CA ILE A 107 -6.23 -20.12 -5.57
C ILE A 107 -4.96 -19.38 -5.90
N ASP A 108 -3.94 -19.60 -5.09
CA ASP A 108 -2.62 -18.99 -5.27
C ASP A 108 -2.00 -19.48 -6.58
N ALA A 109 -1.59 -18.54 -7.42
CA ALA A 109 -1.06 -18.84 -8.75
C ALA A 109 0.33 -19.49 -8.69
N ASP A 110 1.10 -19.23 -7.61
CA ASP A 110 2.48 -19.68 -7.49
C ASP A 110 2.58 -21.13 -7.03
N ASP A 111 1.74 -21.54 -6.07
CA ASP A 111 1.81 -22.89 -5.49
C ASP A 111 0.54 -23.74 -5.66
N GLY A 112 -0.54 -23.13 -6.18
CA GLY A 112 -1.81 -23.80 -6.46
C GLY A 112 -2.65 -24.14 -5.23
N TYR A 113 -2.26 -23.66 -4.03
CA TYR A 113 -3.06 -23.86 -2.82
C TYR A 113 -4.30 -22.98 -2.83
N GLU A 114 -5.44 -23.56 -2.42
CA GLU A 114 -6.63 -22.77 -2.08
C GLU A 114 -6.46 -22.20 -0.67
N ARG A 115 -6.53 -20.85 -0.57
CA ARG A 115 -6.44 -20.11 0.68
C ARG A 115 -7.74 -19.35 0.90
N ASP A 116 -8.63 -19.94 1.70
CA ASP A 116 -9.86 -19.28 2.11
C ASP A 116 -9.59 -18.43 3.35
N ALA A 117 -9.86 -17.14 3.24
CA ALA A 117 -9.71 -16.22 4.36
C ALA A 117 -10.91 -15.29 4.49
N THR A 118 -11.18 -14.82 5.69
CA THR A 118 -12.26 -13.85 5.89
C THR A 118 -11.91 -12.50 5.27
N THR A 119 -12.94 -11.75 4.84
CA THR A 119 -12.81 -10.37 4.35
C THR A 119 -11.95 -9.51 5.30
N GLY A 120 -12.17 -9.62 6.61
CA GLY A 120 -11.40 -8.86 7.60
C GLY A 120 -9.91 -9.19 7.58
N ILE A 121 -9.53 -10.47 7.43
CA ILE A 121 -8.12 -10.88 7.30
C ILE A 121 -7.52 -10.39 6.00
N ARG A 122 -8.26 -10.43 4.88
CA ARG A 122 -7.78 -9.92 3.58
C ARG A 122 -7.48 -8.43 3.63
N LEU A 123 -8.39 -7.63 4.20
CA LEU A 123 -8.19 -6.20 4.37
C LEU A 123 -7.01 -5.88 5.31
N ALA A 124 -6.89 -6.61 6.42
CA ALA A 124 -5.75 -6.46 7.33
C ALA A 124 -4.44 -6.80 6.62
N GLN A 125 -4.40 -7.88 5.84
CA GLN A 125 -3.20 -8.28 5.10
C GLN A 125 -2.77 -7.20 4.11
N ALA A 126 -3.68 -6.61 3.33
CA ALA A 126 -3.34 -5.53 2.39
C ALA A 126 -2.69 -4.33 3.11
N LEU A 127 -3.28 -3.88 4.24
CA LEU A 127 -2.73 -2.76 5.01
C LEU A 127 -1.36 -3.07 5.63
N HIS A 128 -1.19 -4.27 6.20
CA HIS A 128 0.07 -4.67 6.83
C HIS A 128 1.17 -4.90 5.80
N HIS A 129 0.89 -5.59 4.70
CA HIS A 129 1.80 -5.76 3.57
C HIS A 129 2.34 -4.40 3.09
N GLY A 130 1.45 -3.44 2.84
CA GLY A 130 1.87 -2.11 2.43
C GLY A 130 2.71 -1.39 3.51
N THR A 131 2.36 -1.53 4.78
CA THR A 131 3.11 -0.91 5.89
C THR A 131 4.51 -1.49 6.00
N ASP A 132 4.65 -2.82 5.90
CA ASP A 132 5.93 -3.51 6.01
C ASP A 132 6.86 -3.08 4.87
N HIS A 133 6.39 -3.07 3.62
CA HIS A 133 7.22 -2.69 2.48
C HIS A 133 7.55 -1.19 2.44
N ARG A 134 6.64 -0.30 2.83
CA ARG A 134 6.97 1.12 3.00
C ARG A 134 8.06 1.33 4.06
N SER A 135 8.00 0.60 5.17
CA SER A 135 9.05 0.65 6.22
C SER A 135 10.40 0.17 5.69
N GLN A 136 10.43 -0.88 4.88
CA GLN A 136 11.65 -1.38 4.25
C GLN A 136 12.28 -0.34 3.30
N ILE A 137 11.46 0.31 2.46
CA ILE A 137 11.93 1.37 1.56
C ILE A 137 12.48 2.56 2.37
N CYS A 138 11.80 3.00 3.44
CA CYS A 138 12.30 4.04 4.33
C CYS A 138 13.65 3.67 4.96
N THR A 139 13.83 2.40 5.33
CA THR A 139 15.12 1.89 5.84
C THR A 139 16.22 2.00 4.78
N ALA A 140 15.95 1.63 3.54
CA ALA A 140 16.90 1.75 2.44
C ALA A 140 17.24 3.23 2.11
N LEU A 141 16.26 4.13 2.14
CA LEU A 141 16.49 5.59 2.00
C LEU A 141 17.41 6.12 3.11
N THR A 142 17.16 5.72 4.36
CA THR A 142 18.02 6.08 5.50
C THR A 142 19.45 5.56 5.32
N ALA A 143 19.64 4.36 4.80
CA ALA A 143 20.95 3.80 4.49
C ALA A 143 21.70 4.58 3.40
N LEU A 144 20.99 5.24 2.48
CA LEU A 144 21.52 6.18 1.51
C LEU A 144 21.86 7.56 2.11
N GLY A 145 21.60 7.78 3.40
CA GLY A 145 21.77 9.08 4.07
C GLY A 145 20.66 10.08 3.76
N MET A 146 19.53 9.61 3.26
CA MET A 146 18.35 10.43 2.95
C MET A 146 17.35 10.38 4.10
N GLU A 147 16.65 11.48 4.33
CA GLU A 147 15.53 11.51 5.28
C GLU A 147 14.26 10.98 4.58
N PRO A 148 13.66 9.87 5.08
CA PRO A 148 12.41 9.38 4.52
C PRO A 148 11.27 10.40 4.71
N PRO A 149 10.27 10.43 3.81
CA PRO A 149 9.12 11.31 4.00
C PRO A 149 8.28 10.87 5.21
N GLY A 150 7.66 11.82 5.90
CA GLY A 150 6.66 11.51 6.93
C GLY A 150 5.43 10.88 6.29
N ILE A 151 5.24 9.58 6.54
CA ILE A 151 4.15 8.77 5.96
C ILE A 151 3.29 8.08 7.01
N ASP A 152 3.41 8.51 8.26
CA ASP A 152 2.59 7.97 9.35
C ASP A 152 1.14 8.47 9.29
N ALA A 153 0.25 7.73 9.95
CA ALA A 153 -1.17 8.04 9.93
C ALA A 153 -1.53 9.36 10.61
N TRP A 154 -0.68 9.85 11.53
CA TRP A 154 -0.91 11.12 12.19
C TRP A 154 -0.64 12.30 11.24
N THR A 155 0.47 12.23 10.50
CA THR A 155 0.81 13.20 9.44
C THR A 155 -0.28 13.25 8.37
N TYR A 156 -0.77 12.08 7.94
CA TYR A 156 -1.92 12.00 7.02
C TYR A 156 -3.16 12.67 7.62
N GLY A 157 -3.49 12.34 8.86
CA GLY A 157 -4.69 12.85 9.54
C GLY A 157 -4.71 14.38 9.65
N LEU A 158 -3.56 15.00 9.92
CA LEU A 158 -3.42 16.45 9.92
C LEU A 158 -3.67 17.04 8.51
N GLN A 159 -3.09 16.46 7.48
CA GLN A 159 -3.25 16.92 6.09
C GLN A 159 -4.68 16.73 5.57
N ALA A 160 -5.32 15.62 5.95
CA ALA A 160 -6.69 15.29 5.55
C ALA A 160 -7.77 15.99 6.39
N GLY A 161 -7.38 16.80 7.39
CA GLY A 161 -8.32 17.44 8.32
C GLY A 161 -9.04 16.47 9.24
N ARG A 162 -8.47 15.28 9.47
CA ARG A 162 -8.98 14.24 10.38
C ARG A 162 -8.42 14.39 11.79
N VAL A 163 -7.36 15.17 11.95
CA VAL A 163 -6.75 15.50 13.24
C VAL A 163 -6.79 17.01 13.40
N VAL A 164 -7.18 17.46 14.59
CA VAL A 164 -7.18 18.90 14.98
C VAL A 164 -6.25 19.05 16.17
N GLU A 165 -5.24 19.90 16.02
CA GLU A 165 -4.39 20.28 17.15
C GLU A 165 -5.01 21.45 17.90
N VAL A 166 -5.18 21.29 19.21
CA VAL A 166 -5.68 22.35 20.10
C VAL A 166 -4.53 22.78 20.99
N LEU A 167 -4.22 24.08 20.96
CA LEU A 167 -3.18 24.64 21.85
C LEU A 167 -3.57 24.43 23.32
N PRO A 168 -2.58 24.13 24.20
CA PRO A 168 -2.86 24.04 25.62
C PRO A 168 -3.41 25.36 26.15
N THR A 169 -4.48 25.29 26.91
CA THR A 169 -4.96 26.46 27.68
C THR A 169 -3.95 26.72 28.80
N SER A 170 -3.30 27.89 28.75
CA SER A 170 -2.40 28.41 29.77
C SER A 170 -3.11 28.63 31.09
#